data_8c6b17b3756cd097fd164aa62c6b63cc
#
_entry.id   8c6b17b3756cd097fd164aa62c6b63cc
#
_cell.length_a   1.000
_cell.length_b   1.000
_cell.length_c   1.000
_cell.angle_alpha   90.00
_cell.angle_beta   90.00
_cell.angle_gamma   90.00
#
_symmetry.space_group_name_H-M   'P 1'
#
loop_
_entity.id
_entity.type
_entity.pdbx_description
1 polymer ?
#
loop_
_entity_poly.entity_id
_entity_poly.type
_entity_poly.pdbx_seq_one_letter_code
_entity_poly.pdbx_strand_id
1 'polypeptide(L)'
;FQDLHAVSDSFDICKFNAFAEGIEEYVLQYNGMTGLDVTEEELLETGDRIYTLERYYNNLAGFDGADDSLPGRFIEGEEAVPGQGASEGQLCELEEMKQEYYARRQWVDGVVPDERLEALGIDIGPGTGVSSGASAPADD
;
A
#
# COMPACT_ATOMS: atom_id res chain seq x y z
N PHE A 1 -0.80 8.16 -4.72
CA PHE A 1 -0.62 7.45 -5.99
C PHE A 1 -1.18 6.03 -5.95
N GLN A 2 -0.83 5.21 -4.98
CA GLN A 2 -1.31 3.83 -4.90
C GLN A 2 -2.84 3.75 -4.90
N ASP A 3 -3.51 4.55 -4.08
CA ASP A 3 -4.97 4.55 -3.96
C ASP A 3 -5.63 4.97 -5.28
N LEU A 4 -5.10 6.00 -5.94
CA LEU A 4 -5.54 6.41 -7.26
C LEU A 4 -5.39 5.28 -8.30
N HIS A 5 -4.27 4.56 -8.24
CA HIS A 5 -4.04 3.44 -9.13
C HIS A 5 -4.94 2.24 -8.85
N ALA A 6 -5.23 1.94 -7.58
CA ALA A 6 -6.19 0.90 -7.21
C ALA A 6 -7.60 1.23 -7.74
N VAL A 7 -8.00 2.50 -7.66
CA VAL A 7 -9.26 2.99 -8.25
C VAL A 7 -9.27 2.79 -9.76
N SER A 8 -8.25 3.26 -10.47
CA SER A 8 -8.19 3.15 -11.93
C SER A 8 -8.17 1.70 -12.42
N ASP A 9 -7.48 0.82 -11.69
CA ASP A 9 -7.43 -0.60 -12.01
C ASP A 9 -8.79 -1.28 -11.78
N SER A 10 -9.58 -0.80 -10.80
CA SER A 10 -10.95 -1.29 -10.56
C SER A 10 -11.94 -0.89 -11.67
N PHE A 11 -11.62 0.13 -12.46
CA PHE A 11 -12.43 0.55 -13.61
C PHE A 11 -12.08 -0.20 -14.90
N ASP A 12 -11.09 -1.09 -14.85
CA ASP A 12 -10.59 -1.84 -16.02
C ASP A 12 -10.10 -0.91 -17.15
N ILE A 13 -9.56 0.26 -16.77
CA ILE A 13 -9.07 1.29 -17.68
C ILE A 13 -7.59 1.03 -18.01
N CYS A 14 -7.22 1.35 -19.24
CA CYS A 14 -5.82 1.29 -19.66
C CYS A 14 -4.93 2.20 -18.79
N LYS A 15 -3.85 1.67 -18.22
CA LYS A 15 -2.93 2.39 -17.34
C LYS A 15 -2.33 3.65 -17.96
N PHE A 16 -2.23 3.72 -19.29
CA PHE A 16 -1.73 4.91 -19.98
C PHE A 16 -2.63 6.15 -19.81
N ASN A 17 -3.92 5.97 -19.49
CA ASN A 17 -4.81 7.10 -19.18
C ASN A 17 -4.36 7.85 -17.91
N ALA A 18 -3.73 7.19 -16.94
CA ALA A 18 -3.21 7.79 -15.72
C ALA A 18 -2.14 8.88 -15.95
N PHE A 19 -1.61 9.02 -17.16
CA PHE A 19 -0.75 10.16 -17.54
C PHE A 19 -1.53 11.46 -17.80
N ALA A 20 -2.83 11.37 -18.03
CA ALA A 20 -3.68 12.51 -18.38
C ALA A 20 -4.90 12.65 -17.47
N GLU A 21 -5.27 11.62 -16.73
CA GLU A 21 -6.45 11.57 -15.86
C GLU A 21 -6.03 11.46 -14.40
N GLY A 22 -6.68 12.24 -13.55
CA GLY A 22 -6.54 12.21 -12.10
C GLY A 22 -7.82 11.75 -11.41
N ILE A 23 -7.89 11.98 -10.11
CA ILE A 23 -9.07 11.59 -9.33
C ILE A 23 -10.35 12.30 -9.78
N GLU A 24 -10.26 13.55 -10.19
CA GLU A 24 -11.40 14.33 -10.66
C GLU A 24 -12.08 13.66 -11.87
N GLU A 25 -11.29 13.23 -12.86
CA GLU A 25 -11.81 12.56 -14.05
C GLU A 25 -12.42 11.20 -13.71
N TYR A 26 -11.81 10.45 -12.80
CA TYR A 26 -12.33 9.15 -12.35
C TYR A 26 -13.66 9.30 -11.61
N VAL A 27 -13.81 10.32 -10.76
CA VAL A 27 -15.08 10.62 -10.10
C VAL A 27 -16.17 10.96 -11.13
N LEU A 28 -15.88 11.81 -12.12
CA LEU A 28 -16.82 12.14 -13.18
C LEU A 28 -17.26 10.92 -14.00
N GLN A 29 -16.32 10.05 -14.35
CA GLN A 29 -16.60 8.81 -15.08
C GLN A 29 -17.45 7.86 -14.24
N TYR A 30 -17.05 7.63 -12.97
CA TYR A 30 -17.77 6.74 -12.08
C TYR A 30 -19.21 7.19 -11.83
N ASN A 31 -19.40 8.46 -11.49
CA ASN A 31 -20.72 9.02 -11.24
C ASN A 31 -21.58 9.03 -12.53
N GLY A 32 -20.96 9.31 -13.68
CA GLY A 32 -21.64 9.27 -14.97
C GLY A 32 -22.12 7.87 -15.38
N MET A 33 -21.35 6.81 -15.03
CA MET A 33 -21.69 5.43 -15.35
C MET A 33 -22.69 4.81 -14.36
N THR A 34 -22.56 5.15 -13.08
CA THR A 34 -23.34 4.50 -12.01
C THR A 34 -24.58 5.27 -11.60
N GLY A 35 -24.61 6.57 -11.85
CA GLY A 35 -25.64 7.48 -11.36
C GLY A 35 -25.51 7.79 -9.86
N LEU A 36 -24.39 7.43 -9.24
CA LEU A 36 -24.05 7.79 -7.87
C LEU A 36 -23.49 9.21 -7.81
N ASP A 37 -23.28 9.72 -6.60
CA ASP A 37 -22.67 11.03 -6.33
C ASP A 37 -21.52 10.85 -5.33
N VAL A 38 -20.50 10.11 -5.79
CA VAL A 38 -19.30 9.78 -4.99
C VAL A 38 -18.32 10.96 -5.09
N THR A 39 -17.70 11.29 -3.96
CA THR A 39 -16.65 12.31 -3.89
C THR A 39 -15.27 11.75 -4.20
N GLU A 40 -14.30 12.63 -4.44
CA GLU A 40 -12.89 12.23 -4.61
C GLU A 40 -12.35 11.51 -3.39
N GLU A 41 -12.71 11.98 -2.20
CA GLU A 41 -12.28 11.42 -0.92
C GLU A 41 -12.83 9.99 -0.72
N GLU A 42 -14.11 9.76 -0.99
CA GLU A 42 -14.72 8.43 -0.92
C GLU A 42 -14.12 7.46 -1.95
N LEU A 43 -13.77 7.96 -3.13
CA LEU A 43 -13.15 7.12 -4.15
C LEU A 43 -11.70 6.76 -3.79
N LEU A 44 -10.92 7.70 -3.24
CA LEU A 44 -9.57 7.43 -2.72
C LEU A 44 -9.60 6.50 -1.50
N GLU A 45 -10.59 6.62 -0.62
CA GLU A 45 -10.78 5.69 0.50
C GLU A 45 -11.06 4.27 -0.01
N THR A 46 -11.76 4.13 -1.13
CA THR A 46 -11.93 2.82 -1.78
C THR A 46 -10.59 2.26 -2.24
N GLY A 47 -9.71 3.08 -2.80
CA GLY A 47 -8.34 2.67 -3.15
C GLY A 47 -7.51 2.26 -1.92
N ASP A 48 -7.60 3.01 -0.84
CA ASP A 48 -6.94 2.67 0.43
C ASP A 48 -7.46 1.35 1.01
N ARG A 49 -8.77 1.11 0.92
CA ARG A 49 -9.39 -0.17 1.32
C ARG A 49 -8.82 -1.34 0.53
N ILE A 50 -8.64 -1.20 -0.79
CA ILE A 50 -8.06 -2.23 -1.65
C ILE A 50 -6.64 -2.57 -1.21
N TYR A 51 -5.75 -1.59 -1.08
CA TYR A 51 -4.37 -1.81 -0.66
C TYR A 51 -4.26 -2.35 0.77
N THR A 52 -5.12 -1.89 1.66
CA THR A 52 -5.16 -2.40 3.04
C THR A 52 -5.61 -3.85 3.09
N LEU A 53 -6.59 -4.24 2.27
CA LEU A 53 -7.04 -5.63 2.16
C LEU A 53 -5.95 -6.54 1.57
N GLU A 54 -5.24 -6.09 0.53
CA GLU A 54 -4.10 -6.83 -0.04
C GLU A 54 -2.99 -7.01 0.99
N ARG A 55 -2.65 -5.95 1.74
CA ARG A 55 -1.67 -6.05 2.83
C ARG A 55 -2.10 -7.02 3.92
N TYR A 56 -3.35 -6.92 4.34
CA TYR A 56 -3.91 -7.84 5.33
C TYR A 56 -3.85 -9.30 4.87
N TYR A 57 -4.15 -9.58 3.61
CA TYR A 57 -3.99 -10.91 3.03
C TYR A 57 -2.53 -11.39 3.12
N ASN A 58 -1.56 -10.53 2.83
CA ASN A 58 -0.14 -10.85 2.99
C ASN A 58 0.22 -11.12 4.47
N ASN A 59 -0.33 -10.34 5.40
CA ASN A 59 -0.11 -10.58 6.83
C ASN A 59 -0.67 -11.95 7.27
N LEU A 60 -1.84 -12.37 6.75
CA LEU A 60 -2.37 -13.72 6.99
C LEU A 60 -1.46 -14.83 6.44
N ALA A 61 -0.72 -14.55 5.37
CA ALA A 61 0.28 -15.46 4.81
C ALA A 61 1.63 -15.43 5.55
N GLY A 62 1.77 -14.59 6.58
CA GLY A 62 2.95 -14.49 7.44
C GLY A 62 3.96 -13.43 7.03
N PHE A 63 3.65 -12.57 6.05
CA PHE A 63 4.50 -11.45 5.66
C PHE A 63 4.25 -10.22 6.52
N ASP A 64 5.31 -9.53 6.93
CA ASP A 64 5.25 -8.29 7.71
C ASP A 64 6.28 -7.25 7.21
N GLY A 65 6.58 -6.24 8.02
CA GLY A 65 7.54 -5.20 7.67
C GLY A 65 8.99 -5.67 7.52
N ALA A 66 9.34 -6.85 8.06
CA ALA A 66 10.67 -7.42 7.89
C ALA A 66 10.88 -7.94 6.45
N ASP A 67 9.81 -8.34 5.77
CA ASP A 67 9.85 -8.79 4.37
C ASP A 67 9.90 -7.62 3.39
N ASP A 68 9.52 -6.40 3.81
CA ASP A 68 9.53 -5.20 2.98
C ASP A 68 10.96 -4.67 2.84
N SER A 69 11.67 -5.19 1.85
CA SER A 69 13.08 -4.89 1.59
C SER A 69 13.33 -4.58 0.11
N LEU A 70 14.48 -4.04 -0.16
CA LEU A 70 15.01 -3.82 -1.51
C LEU A 70 16.32 -4.58 -1.69
N PRO A 71 16.68 -4.93 -2.95
CA PRO A 71 18.00 -5.47 -3.22
C PRO A 71 19.11 -4.57 -2.68
N GLY A 72 20.19 -5.16 -2.11
CA GLY A 72 21.28 -4.44 -1.44
C GLY A 72 21.86 -3.28 -2.25
N ARG A 73 21.92 -3.41 -3.58
CA ARG A 73 22.40 -2.34 -4.48
C ARG A 73 21.64 -1.00 -4.36
N PHE A 74 20.44 -1.00 -3.80
CA PHE A 74 19.66 0.23 -3.60
C PHE A 74 19.84 0.84 -2.20
N ILE A 75 20.30 0.04 -1.23
CA ILE A 75 20.38 0.43 0.18
C ILE A 75 21.80 0.32 0.76
N GLU A 76 22.74 -0.39 0.09
CA GLU A 76 24.09 -0.61 0.54
C GLU A 76 25.10 0.16 -0.35
N GLY A 77 25.92 1.01 0.27
CA GLY A 77 26.76 1.97 -0.43
C GLY A 77 27.82 1.38 -1.37
N GLU A 78 28.32 0.17 -1.11
CA GLU A 78 29.35 -0.47 -1.92
C GLU A 78 28.82 -1.06 -3.24
N GLU A 79 27.53 -1.39 -3.28
CA GLU A 79 26.83 -1.99 -4.42
C GLU A 79 25.80 -1.04 -5.06
N ALA A 80 25.77 0.23 -4.63
CA ALA A 80 24.84 1.22 -5.15
C ALA A 80 24.90 1.30 -6.67
N VAL A 81 23.74 1.38 -7.30
CA VAL A 81 23.66 1.57 -8.76
C VAL A 81 24.34 2.89 -9.12
N PRO A 82 25.35 2.89 -10.03
CA PRO A 82 25.98 4.12 -10.47
C PRO A 82 24.92 5.06 -11.04
N GLY A 83 24.74 6.20 -10.40
CA GLY A 83 23.86 7.26 -10.87
C GLY A 83 24.60 8.29 -11.70
N GLN A 84 23.85 9.21 -12.31
CA GLN A 84 24.37 10.40 -12.98
C GLN A 84 23.60 11.63 -12.51
N GLY A 85 24.29 12.75 -12.36
CA GLY A 85 23.69 14.00 -11.93
C GLY A 85 23.15 13.91 -10.50
N ALA A 86 21.87 14.23 -10.29
CA ALA A 86 21.27 14.28 -8.96
C ALA A 86 21.16 12.90 -8.26
N SER A 87 21.24 11.80 -9.00
CA SER A 87 21.16 10.44 -8.43
C SER A 87 22.53 9.83 -8.11
N GLU A 88 23.64 10.54 -8.45
CA GLU A 88 25.00 10.03 -8.21
C GLU A 88 25.28 9.87 -6.71
N GLY A 89 25.64 8.68 -6.31
CA GLY A 89 25.96 8.34 -4.91
C GLY A 89 24.76 8.32 -3.97
N GLN A 90 23.52 8.44 -4.47
CA GLN A 90 22.31 8.37 -3.64
C GLN A 90 21.93 6.92 -3.38
N LEU A 91 21.49 6.68 -2.17
CA LEU A 91 20.90 5.42 -1.72
C LEU A 91 19.44 5.64 -1.35
N CYS A 92 18.66 4.54 -1.32
CA CYS A 92 17.30 4.58 -0.82
C CYS A 92 17.32 4.56 0.71
N GLU A 93 16.72 5.58 1.33
CA GLU A 93 16.52 5.67 2.78
C GLU A 93 15.31 4.81 3.20
N LEU A 94 15.40 3.51 2.89
CA LEU A 94 14.27 2.57 2.94
C LEU A 94 13.58 2.55 4.30
N GLU A 95 14.32 2.52 5.39
CA GLU A 95 13.73 2.38 6.74
C GLU A 95 12.92 3.62 7.12
N GLU A 96 13.41 4.81 6.83
CA GLU A 96 12.68 6.06 7.06
C GLU A 96 11.41 6.12 6.18
N MET A 97 11.55 5.78 4.90
CA MET A 97 10.42 5.72 3.97
C MET A 97 9.35 4.71 4.39
N LYS A 98 9.74 3.53 4.90
CA LYS A 98 8.82 2.51 5.44
C LYS A 98 8.05 3.04 6.64
N GLN A 99 8.76 3.65 7.60
CA GLN A 99 8.12 4.21 8.80
C GLN A 99 7.09 5.29 8.45
N GLU A 100 7.43 6.22 7.56
CA GLU A 100 6.50 7.24 7.08
C GLU A 100 5.30 6.62 6.36
N TYR A 101 5.54 5.64 5.51
CA TYR A 101 4.50 4.95 4.77
C TYR A 101 3.52 4.22 5.71
N TYR A 102 4.04 3.44 6.66
CA TYR A 102 3.22 2.72 7.62
C TYR A 102 2.41 3.68 8.52
N ALA A 103 3.04 4.78 8.96
CA ALA A 103 2.34 5.79 9.74
C ALA A 103 1.15 6.39 8.96
N ARG A 104 1.33 6.71 7.67
CA ARG A 104 0.25 7.22 6.80
C ARG A 104 -0.84 6.20 6.56
N ARG A 105 -0.50 4.93 6.42
CA ARG A 105 -1.43 3.81 6.27
C ARG A 105 -2.09 3.39 7.58
N GLN A 106 -1.61 3.89 8.72
CA GLN A 106 -2.00 3.45 10.06
C GLN A 106 -1.73 1.95 10.28
N TRP A 107 -0.62 1.47 9.74
CA TRP A 107 -0.11 0.12 9.95
C TRP A 107 0.98 0.13 11.02
N VAL A 108 1.17 -0.98 11.73
CA VAL A 108 2.21 -1.14 12.76
C VAL A 108 3.23 -2.16 12.27
N ASP A 109 4.46 -1.71 12.01
CA ASP A 109 5.54 -2.56 11.49
C ASP A 109 5.13 -3.42 10.27
N GLY A 110 4.35 -2.81 9.38
CA GLY A 110 3.84 -3.48 8.18
C GLY A 110 2.67 -4.44 8.43
N VAL A 111 2.11 -4.48 9.65
CA VAL A 111 0.91 -5.25 9.98
C VAL A 111 -0.30 -4.31 10.04
N VAL A 112 -1.41 -4.74 9.46
CA VAL A 112 -2.66 -4.00 9.50
C VAL A 112 -3.38 -4.29 10.82
N PRO A 113 -3.61 -3.27 11.70
CA PRO A 113 -4.35 -3.47 12.94
C PRO A 113 -5.85 -3.68 12.68
N ASP A 114 -6.52 -4.38 13.59
CA ASP A 114 -7.97 -4.63 13.51
C ASP A 114 -8.78 -3.33 13.45
N GLU A 115 -8.39 -2.29 14.22
CA GLU A 115 -9.04 -0.98 14.19
C GLU A 115 -8.98 -0.33 12.80
N ARG A 116 -7.89 -0.59 12.04
CA ARG A 116 -7.78 -0.06 10.68
C ARG A 116 -8.71 -0.79 9.71
N LEU A 117 -8.85 -2.10 9.86
CA LEU A 117 -9.80 -2.89 9.08
C LEU A 117 -11.25 -2.45 9.34
N GLU A 118 -11.60 -2.28 10.61
CA GLU A 118 -12.91 -1.76 11.00
C GLU A 118 -13.19 -0.36 10.44
N ALA A 119 -12.22 0.55 10.54
CA ALA A 119 -12.34 1.93 10.03
C ALA A 119 -12.60 1.98 8.52
N LEU A 120 -12.06 1.04 7.76
CA LEU A 120 -12.25 0.91 6.32
C LEU A 120 -13.46 0.02 5.94
N GLY A 121 -14.20 -0.49 6.92
CA GLY A 121 -15.35 -1.37 6.67
C GLY A 121 -14.95 -2.72 6.06
N ILE A 122 -13.75 -3.21 6.35
CA ILE A 122 -13.28 -4.53 5.91
C ILE A 122 -13.74 -5.57 6.93
N ASP A 123 -14.72 -6.37 6.55
CA ASP A 123 -15.22 -7.49 7.38
C ASP A 123 -14.33 -8.72 7.15
N ILE A 124 -13.56 -9.07 8.17
CA ILE A 124 -12.66 -10.24 8.17
C ILE A 124 -13.31 -11.50 8.73
N GLY A 125 -14.55 -11.42 9.18
CA GLY A 125 -15.24 -12.53 9.82
C GLY A 125 -14.64 -12.95 11.18
N PRO A 126 -15.36 -13.72 11.97
CA PRO A 126 -14.87 -14.14 13.28
C PRO A 126 -13.73 -15.15 13.17
N GLY A 127 -12.58 -14.85 13.80
CA GLY A 127 -11.46 -15.78 13.95
C GLY A 127 -10.37 -15.71 12.87
N THR A 128 -10.37 -14.69 12.01
CA THR A 128 -9.35 -14.48 10.98
C THR A 128 -8.28 -13.45 11.36
N GLY A 129 -8.31 -12.88 12.57
CA GLY A 129 -7.33 -11.89 13.03
C GLY A 129 -5.89 -12.42 12.97
N VAL A 130 -4.95 -11.59 12.53
CA VAL A 130 -3.51 -11.86 12.61
C VAL A 130 -3.14 -11.85 14.09
N SER A 131 -2.79 -12.99 14.66
CA SER A 131 -2.29 -13.03 16.02
C SER A 131 -0.95 -12.29 16.06
N SER A 132 -0.90 -11.14 16.74
CA SER A 132 0.35 -10.43 16.98
C SER A 132 1.33 -11.33 17.72
N GLY A 133 2.27 -11.89 16.95
CA GLY A 133 3.56 -12.37 17.36
C GLY A 133 3.67 -13.29 18.56
N ALA A 134 3.80 -14.57 18.32
CA ALA A 134 4.70 -15.37 19.13
C ALA A 134 5.87 -15.76 18.22
N SER A 135 7.03 -15.14 18.46
CA SER A 135 8.30 -15.66 17.99
C SER A 135 8.39 -17.14 18.37
N ALA A 136 8.43 -18.01 17.35
CA ALA A 136 8.73 -19.40 17.60
C ALA A 136 10.13 -19.51 18.27
N PRO A 137 10.29 -20.32 19.33
CA PRO A 137 11.62 -20.56 19.87
C PRO A 137 12.43 -21.29 18.79
N ALA A 138 13.64 -20.79 18.56
CA ALA A 138 14.64 -21.53 17.81
C ALA A 138 14.92 -22.84 18.55
N ASP A 139 14.54 -23.95 17.95
CA ASP A 139 15.01 -25.26 18.40
C ASP A 139 16.45 -25.48 17.89
N ASP A 140 17.31 -25.91 18.81
CA ASP A 140 18.74 -26.25 18.69
C ASP A 140 19.05 -27.28 17.59
#